data_3b794601a66a74c4a1b96d57c0815534
#
_entry.id   3b794601a66a74c4a1b96d57c0815534
#
_cell.length_a   1.000
_cell.length_b   1.000
_cell.length_c   1.000
_cell.angle_alpha   90.00
_cell.angle_beta   90.00
_cell.angle_gamma   90.00
#
_symmetry.space_group_name_H-M   'P 1'
#
loop_
_entity.id
_entity.type
_entity.pdbx_description
1 polymer ?
#
loop_
_entity_poly.entity_id
_entity_poly.type
_entity_poly.pdbx_seq_one_letter_code
_entity_poly.pdbx_strand_id
1 'polypeptide(L)' 'MHTTALAPFDPDRYEIRFQSLFHSGRGVSFPCDAQGRVKLEALSERARQFYRRAQELVGREYATPAIVPSDLH' A
#
# COMPACT_ATOMS: atom_id res chain seq x y z
N MET A 1 3.17 -28.23 9.60
CA MET A 1 3.19 -27.89 9.14
C MET A 1 3.35 -27.02 8.87
N HIS A 2 3.27 -26.67 9.00
CA HIS A 2 3.26 -26.06 8.55
C HIS A 2 3.63 -25.18 8.41
N THR A 3 4.02 -25.11 8.57
CA THR A 3 4.61 -24.37 8.25
C THR A 3 4.33 -23.33 7.59
N THR A 4 3.73 -23.53 6.98
CA THR A 4 3.22 -22.61 6.31
C THR A 4 2.87 -21.45 7.01
N ALA A 5 2.56 -21.46 8.10
CA ALA A 5 2.16 -20.37 8.82
C ALA A 5 3.14 -19.28 8.80
N LEU A 6 4.31 -19.59 8.45
CA LEU A 6 5.30 -18.59 8.42
C LEU A 6 5.20 -17.66 7.29
N ALA A 7 4.53 -18.11 6.27
CA ALA A 7 4.46 -17.32 5.08
C ALA A 7 3.91 -15.95 5.30
N PRO A 8 2.91 -15.76 6.11
CA PRO A 8 2.34 -14.42 6.21
C PRO A 8 3.22 -13.43 6.89
N PHE A 9 4.24 -13.89 7.51
CA PHE A 9 5.05 -12.96 8.22
C PHE A 9 6.28 -12.54 7.50
N ASP A 10 6.17 -12.29 6.24
CA ASP A 10 7.23 -11.69 5.50
C ASP A 10 7.33 -10.24 5.95
N PRO A 11 8.42 -9.83 6.57
CA PRO A 11 8.54 -8.46 7.05
C PRO A 11 8.60 -7.44 5.95
N ASP A 12 8.77 -7.89 4.70
CA ASP A 12 8.77 -6.96 3.60
C ASP A 12 7.41 -6.86 2.93
N ARG A 13 6.41 -7.50 3.50
CA ARG A 13 5.10 -7.47 2.88
C ARG A 13 4.17 -6.55 3.61
N TYR A 14 4.24 -5.29 3.25
CA TYR A 14 3.35 -4.27 3.75
C TYR A 14 2.72 -3.53 2.60
N GLU A 15 1.67 -2.81 2.90
CA GLU A 15 1.02 -1.95 1.93
C GLU A 15 0.87 -0.57 2.52
N ILE A 16 1.02 0.43 1.69
CA ILE A 16 0.65 1.77 2.07
C ILE A 16 -0.71 2.04 1.43
N ARG A 17 -1.70 2.35 2.25
CA ARG A 17 -3.08 2.51 1.81
C ARG A 17 -3.52 3.95 1.89
N PHE A 18 -4.06 4.43 0.78
CA PHE A 18 -4.63 5.76 0.70
C PHE A 18 -6.13 5.60 0.62
N GLN A 19 -6.81 5.94 1.71
CA GLN A 19 -8.25 5.79 1.80
C GLN A 19 -8.94 7.00 1.20
N SER A 20 -9.95 6.79 0.39
CA SER A 20 -10.68 7.91 -0.19
C SER A 20 -11.41 8.69 0.89
N LEU A 21 -11.38 10.00 0.79
CA LEU A 21 -12.10 10.86 1.70
C LEU A 21 -13.58 10.97 1.35
N PHE A 22 -13.93 10.66 0.11
CA PHE A 22 -15.29 10.89 -0.37
C PHE A 22 -16.07 9.61 -0.61
N HIS A 23 -15.37 8.51 -0.82
CA HIS A 23 -16.03 7.25 -1.14
C HIS A 23 -15.59 6.19 -0.16
N SER A 24 -16.41 5.99 0.85
CA SER A 24 -16.15 5.01 1.87
C SER A 24 -15.90 3.65 1.23
N GLY A 25 -14.90 2.96 1.72
CA GLY A 25 -14.55 1.66 1.17
C GLY A 25 -13.71 1.69 -0.08
N ARG A 26 -13.40 2.87 -0.59
CA ARG A 26 -12.55 2.99 -1.76
C ARG A 26 -11.21 3.58 -1.40
N GLY A 27 -10.24 3.27 -2.22
CA GLY A 27 -8.90 3.79 -2.02
C GLY A 27 -7.94 3.05 -2.92
N VAL A 28 -6.66 3.35 -2.75
CA VAL A 28 -5.62 2.68 -3.51
C VAL A 28 -4.53 2.24 -2.55
N SER A 29 -3.83 1.18 -2.89
CA SER A 29 -2.72 0.72 -2.07
C SER A 29 -1.58 0.28 -2.95
N PHE A 30 -0.39 0.29 -2.37
CA PHE A 30 0.83 -0.07 -3.08
C PHE A 30 1.72 -0.86 -2.15
N PRO A 31 2.47 -1.83 -2.66
CA PRO A 31 3.38 -2.59 -1.80
C PRO A 31 4.50 -1.70 -1.28
N CYS A 32 4.85 -1.88 -0.04
CA CYS A 32 5.92 -1.09 0.58
C CYS A 32 6.60 -1.92 1.65
N ASP A 33 7.61 -1.34 2.26
CA ASP A 33 8.28 -1.98 3.40
C ASP A 33 7.62 -1.51 4.70
N ALA A 34 8.15 -1.94 5.80
CA ALA A 34 7.55 -1.65 7.10
C ALA A 34 7.62 -0.17 7.45
N GLN A 35 8.49 0.58 6.81
CA GLN A 35 8.58 2.02 7.01
C GLN A 35 7.75 2.80 6.03
N GLY A 36 7.06 2.12 5.15
CA GLY A 36 6.21 2.80 4.18
C GLY A 36 6.93 3.20 2.91
N ARG A 37 8.12 2.70 2.69
CA ARG A 37 8.85 3.04 1.47
C ARG A 37 8.42 2.12 0.35
N VAL A 38 7.96 2.71 -0.72
CA VAL A 38 7.53 1.99 -1.90
C VAL A 38 8.72 1.78 -2.81
N LYS A 39 8.93 0.55 -3.24
CA LYS A 39 10.00 0.26 -4.19
C LYS A 39 9.49 0.61 -5.57
N LEU A 40 9.81 1.79 -6.02
CA LEU A 40 9.29 2.28 -7.29
C LEU A 40 9.72 1.42 -8.45
N GLU A 41 10.90 0.85 -8.38
CA GLU A 41 11.38 0.01 -9.47
C GLU A 41 10.61 -1.29 -9.58
N ALA A 42 9.90 -1.68 -8.54
CA ALA A 42 9.07 -2.88 -8.59
C ALA A 42 7.68 -2.61 -9.13
N LEU A 43 7.34 -1.36 -9.34
CA LEU A 43 6.04 -0.99 -9.88
C LEU A 43 6.11 -0.80 -11.37
N SER A 44 5.03 -1.09 -12.04
CA SER A 44 4.92 -0.71 -13.45
C SER A 44 4.93 0.79 -13.54
N GLU A 45 5.18 1.31 -14.72
CA GLU A 45 5.18 2.74 -14.92
C GLU A 45 3.83 3.33 -14.57
N ARG A 46 2.77 2.65 -14.93
CA ARG A 46 1.43 3.11 -14.63
C ARG A 46 1.19 3.17 -13.13
N ALA A 47 1.64 2.15 -12.43
CA ALA A 47 1.46 2.13 -10.98
C ALA A 47 2.28 3.22 -10.31
N ARG A 48 3.45 3.54 -10.84
CA ARG A 48 4.25 4.64 -10.30
C ARG A 48 3.52 5.97 -10.45
N GLN A 49 2.86 6.18 -11.58
CA GLN A 49 2.11 7.39 -11.78
C GLN A 49 0.93 7.48 -10.81
N PHE A 50 0.25 6.39 -10.59
CA PHE A 50 -0.84 6.37 -9.63
C PHE A 50 -0.35 6.66 -8.21
N TYR A 51 0.81 6.13 -7.86
CA TYR A 51 1.36 6.35 -6.54
C TYR A 51 1.69 7.83 -6.34
N ARG A 52 2.34 8.44 -7.31
CA ARG A 52 2.67 9.85 -7.20
C ARG A 52 1.43 10.70 -7.09
N ARG A 53 0.41 10.34 -7.87
CA ARG A 53 -0.82 11.08 -7.82
C ARG A 53 -1.51 10.95 -6.48
N ALA A 54 -1.49 9.76 -5.92
CA ALA A 54 -2.10 9.55 -4.62
C ALA A 54 -1.40 10.40 -3.56
N GLN A 55 -0.09 10.51 -3.62
CA GLN A 55 0.63 11.34 -2.68
C GLN A 55 0.25 12.80 -2.82
N GLU A 56 0.05 13.26 -4.03
CA GLU A 56 -0.33 14.65 -4.25
C GLU A 56 -1.72 14.95 -3.76
N LEU A 57 -2.57 13.95 -3.72
CA LEU A 57 -3.97 14.14 -3.37
C LEU A 57 -4.28 13.88 -1.89
N VAL A 58 -3.26 13.62 -1.09
CA VAL A 58 -3.46 13.46 0.35
C VAL A 58 -3.97 14.80 0.90
N GLY A 59 -5.04 14.73 1.67
CA GLY A 59 -5.68 15.91 2.21
C GLY A 59 -6.71 16.50 1.30
N ARG A 60 -6.77 16.04 0.05
CA ARG A 60 -7.76 16.53 -0.90
C ARG A 60 -8.75 15.44 -1.26
N GLU A 61 -8.25 14.31 -1.72
CA GLU A 61 -9.09 13.18 -2.09
C GLU A 61 -8.79 11.96 -1.26
N TYR A 62 -7.62 11.90 -0.66
CA TYR A 62 -7.22 10.76 0.16
C TYR A 62 -6.83 11.22 1.55
N ALA A 63 -7.12 10.39 2.52
CA ALA A 63 -6.64 10.61 3.88
C ALA A 63 -5.16 10.31 3.93
N THR A 64 -4.52 10.72 5.01
CA THR A 64 -3.14 10.36 5.26
C THR A 64 -3.01 8.85 5.18
N PRO A 65 -2.05 8.33 4.42
CA PRO A 65 -1.97 6.89 4.22
C PRO A 65 -1.58 6.14 5.48
N ALA A 66 -2.01 4.90 5.55
CA ALA A 66 -1.65 3.99 6.62
C ALA A 66 -0.79 2.88 6.08
N ILE A 67 0.16 2.43 6.88
CA ILE A 67 1.02 1.31 6.52
C ILE A 67 0.52 0.11 7.28
N VAL A 68 0.13 -0.92 6.55
CA VAL A 68 -0.46 -2.11 7.17
C VAL A 68 0.19 -3.34 6.60
N PRO A 69 0.19 -4.44 7.34
CA PRO A 69 0.69 -5.69 6.78
C PRO A 69 -0.14 -6.09 5.59
N SER A 70 0.51 -6.59 4.57
CA SER A 70 -0.19 -7.04 3.39
C SER A 70 -0.95 -8.28 3.74
N ASP A 71 -2.22 -8.28 3.39
CA ASP A 71 -3.06 -9.37 3.74
C ASP A 71 -3.01 -10.40 2.65
N LEU A 72 -2.70 -11.60 2.98
CA LEU A 72 -2.38 -12.53 2.01
C LEU A 72 -3.42 -13.54 1.70
N HIS A 73 -4.60 -13.26 1.93
CA HIS A 73 -5.56 -14.25 1.54
C HIS A 73 -6.64 -13.74 0.71
#